data_f056650373670e5be9cb514241f9492c
#
_entry.id   f056650373670e5be9cb514241f9492c
#
_cell.length_a   1.000
_cell.length_b   1.000
_cell.length_c   1.000
_cell.angle_alpha   90.00
_cell.angle_beta   90.00
_cell.angle_gamma   90.00
#
_symmetry.space_group_name_H-M   'P 1'
#
loop_
_entity.id
_entity.type
_entity.pdbx_description
1 polymer ?
#
loop_
_entity_poly.entity_id
_entity_poly.type
_entity_poly.pdbx_seq_one_letter_code
_entity_poly.pdbx_strand_id
1 'polypeptide(L)'
;MKSYVVAALLAVGLGYNLLAVTPRIANWRLPGNHQDYEPVQPIAYSHRLHAGELQIPCLYCHFGAEKSRHAGIPPVSVCMNCHRSVSAPLGSVRAEDEAAAAENRAPRRVVSEEIVKLYAS
;
A
#
# COMPACT_ATOMS: atom_id res chain seq x y z
N MET A 1 -31.26 42.00 35.18
CA MET A 1 -30.05 41.39 35.77
C MET A 1 -30.02 39.87 35.63
N LYS A 2 -31.08 39.12 35.96
CA LYS A 2 -31.08 37.62 35.88
C LYS A 2 -30.87 37.07 34.47
N SER A 3 -31.39 37.71 33.42
CA SER A 3 -31.26 37.29 32.02
C SER A 3 -29.80 37.31 31.51
N TYR A 4 -29.04 38.33 31.84
CA TYR A 4 -27.65 38.42 31.38
C TYR A 4 -26.73 37.42 32.08
N VAL A 5 -27.00 37.09 33.35
CA VAL A 5 -26.24 36.07 34.07
C VAL A 5 -26.45 34.69 33.44
N VAL A 6 -27.70 34.35 33.10
CA VAL A 6 -28.02 33.09 32.43
C VAL A 6 -27.35 33.04 31.04
N ALA A 7 -27.43 34.10 30.26
CA ALA A 7 -26.78 34.16 28.96
C ALA A 7 -25.25 34.01 29.04
N ALA A 8 -24.63 34.63 30.03
CA ALA A 8 -23.19 34.49 30.26
C ALA A 8 -22.79 33.07 30.65
N LEU A 9 -23.55 32.41 31.52
CA LEU A 9 -23.29 31.02 31.90
C LEU A 9 -23.44 30.05 30.71
N LEU A 10 -24.44 30.26 29.86
CA LEU A 10 -24.64 29.47 28.65
C LEU A 10 -23.49 29.68 27.65
N ALA A 11 -23.04 30.92 27.48
CA ALA A 11 -21.90 31.22 26.59
C ALA A 11 -20.59 30.58 27.09
N VAL A 12 -20.33 30.62 28.40
CA VAL A 12 -19.16 29.96 29.01
C VAL A 12 -19.27 28.45 28.88
N GLY A 13 -20.43 27.87 29.13
CA GLY A 13 -20.66 26.43 28.97
C GLY A 13 -20.50 25.97 27.53
N LEU A 14 -21.00 26.74 26.56
CA LEU A 14 -20.81 26.45 25.14
C LEU A 14 -19.34 26.57 24.72
N GLY A 15 -18.66 27.62 25.15
CA GLY A 15 -17.22 27.80 24.88
C GLY A 15 -16.37 26.67 25.44
N TYR A 16 -16.66 26.27 26.70
CA TYR A 16 -15.98 25.12 27.31
C TYR A 16 -16.20 23.81 26.50
N ASN A 17 -17.46 23.55 26.09
CA ASN A 17 -17.77 22.38 25.28
C ASN A 17 -17.05 22.41 23.93
N LEU A 18 -17.04 23.54 23.23
CA LEU A 18 -16.31 23.69 21.98
C LEU A 18 -14.81 23.43 22.16
N LEU A 19 -14.19 23.96 23.18
CA LEU A 19 -12.75 23.77 23.43
C LEU A 19 -12.41 22.36 23.94
N ALA A 20 -13.28 21.71 24.71
CA ALA A 20 -13.01 20.41 25.28
C ALA A 20 -13.40 19.24 24.36
N VAL A 21 -14.44 19.40 23.55
CA VAL A 21 -15.03 18.32 22.74
C VAL A 21 -14.48 18.30 21.32
N THR A 22 -14.24 19.47 20.69
CA THR A 22 -13.72 19.51 19.31
C THR A 22 -12.39 18.78 19.11
N PRO A 23 -11.37 18.87 19.98
CA PRO A 23 -10.12 18.11 19.80
C PRO A 23 -10.35 16.60 19.94
N ARG A 24 -11.33 16.19 20.77
CA ARG A 24 -11.64 14.77 20.94
C ARG A 24 -12.36 14.20 19.73
N ILE A 25 -13.24 14.99 19.10
CA ILE A 25 -13.94 14.59 17.87
C ILE A 25 -12.98 14.54 16.70
N ALA A 26 -12.04 15.48 16.60
CA ALA A 26 -11.02 15.51 15.54
C ALA A 26 -10.14 14.25 15.54
N ASN A 27 -9.92 13.65 16.71
CA ASN A 27 -9.14 12.41 16.87
C ASN A 27 -10.02 11.15 16.95
N TRP A 28 -11.35 11.30 16.80
CA TRP A 28 -12.24 10.16 16.89
C TRP A 28 -12.19 9.31 15.64
N ARG A 29 -11.73 8.07 15.80
CA ARG A 29 -11.65 7.09 14.70
C ARG A 29 -12.90 6.22 14.73
N LEU A 30 -13.57 6.13 13.59
CA LEU A 30 -14.70 5.20 13.45
C LEU A 30 -14.19 3.76 13.49
N PRO A 31 -14.94 2.83 14.14
CA PRO A 31 -14.61 1.42 14.07
C PRO A 31 -14.46 0.94 12.62
N GLY A 32 -13.39 0.23 12.32
CA GLY A 32 -13.08 -0.24 10.97
C GLY A 32 -12.47 0.83 10.03
N ASN A 33 -12.17 2.03 10.54
CA ASN A 33 -11.34 3.00 9.84
C ASN A 33 -9.88 2.74 10.19
N HIS A 34 -9.15 2.13 9.25
CA HIS A 34 -7.72 1.82 9.38
C HIS A 34 -6.82 2.98 8.98
N GLN A 35 -7.25 4.22 9.27
CA GLN A 35 -6.47 5.41 9.01
C GLN A 35 -5.11 5.33 9.73
N ASP A 36 -4.03 5.64 9.02
CA ASP A 36 -2.64 5.51 9.46
C ASP A 36 -2.17 4.07 9.74
N TYR A 37 -2.94 3.05 9.33
CA TYR A 37 -2.48 1.68 9.36
C TYR A 37 -1.58 1.40 8.16
N GLU A 38 -0.29 1.32 8.38
CA GLU A 38 0.74 1.10 7.37
C GLU A 38 1.60 -0.12 7.76
N PRO A 39 1.12 -1.33 7.50
CA PRO A 39 1.87 -2.55 7.83
C PRO A 39 3.09 -2.70 6.95
N VAL A 40 4.16 -3.24 7.51
CA VAL A 40 5.34 -3.66 6.73
C VAL A 40 4.92 -4.74 5.76
N GLN A 41 5.17 -4.51 4.47
CA GLN A 41 4.86 -5.48 3.43
C GLN A 41 5.88 -6.63 3.45
N PRO A 42 5.45 -7.90 3.46
CA PRO A 42 6.36 -9.05 3.43
C PRO A 42 7.15 -9.14 2.12
N ILE A 43 6.56 -8.67 1.02
CA ILE A 43 7.19 -8.55 -0.30
C ILE A 43 7.15 -7.07 -0.67
N ALA A 44 8.31 -6.48 -1.01
CA ALA A 44 8.41 -5.08 -1.41
C ALA A 44 7.86 -4.87 -2.83
N TYR A 45 6.52 -4.80 -2.92
CA TYR A 45 5.82 -4.58 -4.18
C TYR A 45 5.85 -3.10 -4.60
N SER A 46 6.23 -2.83 -5.84
CA SER A 46 6.28 -1.48 -6.39
C SER A 46 5.12 -1.18 -7.34
N HIS A 47 4.14 -0.40 -6.87
CA HIS A 47 3.08 0.13 -7.72
C HIS A 47 3.62 1.04 -8.84
N ARG A 48 4.69 1.82 -8.54
CA ARG A 48 5.34 2.69 -9.54
C ARG A 48 5.81 1.88 -10.73
N LEU A 49 6.44 0.75 -10.51
CA LEU A 49 6.91 -0.12 -11.59
C LEU A 49 5.74 -0.76 -12.35
N HIS A 50 4.83 -1.46 -11.64
CA HIS A 50 3.79 -2.27 -12.29
C HIS A 50 2.70 -1.42 -12.94
N ALA A 51 2.11 -0.49 -12.19
CA ALA A 51 1.03 0.35 -12.70
C ALA A 51 1.54 1.61 -13.42
N GLY A 52 2.67 2.17 -12.98
CA GLY A 52 3.24 3.38 -13.56
C GLY A 52 4.03 3.10 -14.85
N GLU A 53 5.11 2.34 -14.75
CA GLU A 53 6.02 2.12 -15.88
C GLU A 53 5.52 1.04 -16.85
N LEU A 54 5.02 -0.08 -16.33
CA LEU A 54 4.52 -1.19 -17.13
C LEU A 54 3.05 -1.04 -17.56
N GLN A 55 2.34 -0.02 -17.05
CA GLN A 55 0.95 0.29 -17.40
C GLN A 55 -0.02 -0.87 -17.17
N ILE A 56 0.25 -1.73 -16.18
CA ILE A 56 -0.67 -2.82 -15.82
C ILE A 56 -1.92 -2.19 -15.18
N PRO A 57 -3.13 -2.49 -15.68
CA PRO A 57 -4.37 -1.93 -15.15
C PRO A 57 -4.56 -2.27 -13.67
N CYS A 58 -5.02 -1.30 -12.87
CA CYS A 58 -5.26 -1.48 -11.42
C CYS A 58 -6.17 -2.68 -11.14
N LEU A 59 -7.21 -2.86 -11.93
CA LEU A 59 -8.20 -3.94 -11.78
C LEU A 59 -7.66 -5.32 -12.13
N TYR A 60 -6.52 -5.43 -12.81
CA TYR A 60 -5.88 -6.72 -13.03
C TYR A 60 -5.48 -7.38 -11.71
N CYS A 61 -5.01 -6.59 -10.76
CA CYS A 61 -4.63 -7.06 -9.42
C CYS A 61 -5.75 -6.83 -8.39
N HIS A 62 -6.45 -5.71 -8.47
CA HIS A 62 -7.51 -5.29 -7.54
C HIS A 62 -8.90 -5.51 -8.12
N PHE A 63 -9.19 -6.71 -8.60
CA PHE A 63 -10.45 -7.06 -9.28
C PHE A 63 -11.71 -6.90 -8.41
N GLY A 64 -11.56 -6.75 -7.09
CA GLY A 64 -12.67 -6.45 -6.16
C GLY A 64 -12.97 -4.96 -5.99
N ALA A 65 -12.13 -4.05 -6.49
CA ALA A 65 -12.22 -2.61 -6.21
C ALA A 65 -13.49 -1.94 -6.75
N GLU A 66 -14.07 -2.44 -7.84
CA GLU A 66 -15.33 -1.91 -8.38
C GLU A 66 -16.58 -2.35 -7.58
N LYS A 67 -16.47 -3.40 -6.78
CA LYS A 67 -17.60 -4.01 -6.07
C LYS A 67 -17.51 -3.81 -4.55
N SER A 68 -16.39 -3.35 -4.04
CA SER A 68 -16.12 -3.22 -2.62
C SER A 68 -15.32 -1.97 -2.32
N ARG A 69 -15.52 -1.38 -1.14
CA ARG A 69 -14.66 -0.32 -0.62
C ARG A 69 -13.24 -0.78 -0.29
N HIS A 70 -13.00 -2.09 -0.29
CA HIS A 70 -11.69 -2.69 -0.10
C HIS A 70 -11.20 -3.24 -1.44
N ALA A 71 -10.11 -2.72 -1.96
CA ALA A 71 -9.51 -3.18 -3.21
C ALA A 71 -9.01 -4.63 -3.12
N GLY A 72 -8.67 -5.07 -1.89
CA GLY A 72 -8.08 -6.38 -1.64
C GLY A 72 -6.60 -6.46 -2.03
N ILE A 73 -5.95 -7.51 -1.55
CA ILE A 73 -4.59 -7.89 -1.95
C ILE A 73 -4.73 -9.05 -2.94
N PRO A 74 -4.12 -8.98 -4.13
CA PRO A 74 -4.20 -10.05 -5.09
C PRO A 74 -3.54 -11.33 -4.55
N PRO A 75 -4.08 -12.52 -4.82
CA PRO A 75 -3.43 -13.78 -4.46
C PRO A 75 -2.14 -13.98 -5.27
N VAL A 76 -1.21 -14.77 -4.74
CA VAL A 76 0.09 -15.07 -5.37
C VAL A 76 -0.06 -15.59 -6.81
N SER A 77 -1.12 -16.33 -7.09
CA SER A 77 -1.41 -16.83 -8.44
C SER A 77 -1.51 -15.74 -9.50
N VAL A 78 -1.99 -14.54 -9.15
CA VAL A 78 -2.04 -13.39 -10.06
C VAL A 78 -0.62 -12.90 -10.37
N CYS A 79 0.24 -12.82 -9.37
CA CYS A 79 1.66 -12.47 -9.54
C CYS A 79 2.36 -13.48 -10.43
N MET A 80 2.07 -14.76 -10.25
CA MET A 80 2.69 -15.87 -10.99
C MET A 80 2.27 -15.95 -12.46
N ASN A 81 1.25 -15.21 -12.91
CA ASN A 81 0.96 -15.10 -14.34
C ASN A 81 2.17 -14.56 -15.14
N CYS A 82 2.93 -13.65 -14.54
CA CYS A 82 4.15 -13.10 -15.14
C CYS A 82 5.42 -13.66 -14.46
N HIS A 83 5.44 -13.74 -13.13
CA HIS A 83 6.67 -14.05 -12.38
C HIS A 83 7.14 -15.50 -12.45
N ARG A 84 6.35 -16.40 -13.04
CA ARG A 84 6.89 -17.72 -13.44
C ARG A 84 8.00 -17.60 -14.49
N SER A 85 7.96 -16.55 -15.32
CA SER A 85 8.92 -16.30 -16.41
C SER A 85 9.80 -15.08 -16.14
N VAL A 86 9.25 -14.04 -15.53
CA VAL A 86 9.95 -12.80 -15.19
C VAL A 86 10.45 -12.89 -13.75
N SER A 87 11.71 -13.26 -13.58
CA SER A 87 12.30 -13.53 -12.25
C SER A 87 13.21 -12.42 -11.72
N ALA A 88 13.59 -11.45 -12.56
CA ALA A 88 14.45 -10.34 -12.18
C ALA A 88 14.26 -9.14 -13.12
N PRO A 89 14.70 -7.93 -12.75
CA PRO A 89 14.78 -6.80 -13.66
C PRO A 89 15.66 -7.09 -14.87
N LEU A 90 15.29 -6.56 -16.03
CA LEU A 90 16.01 -6.78 -17.29
C LEU A 90 17.50 -6.39 -17.21
N GLY A 91 17.84 -5.33 -16.47
CA GLY A 91 19.23 -4.92 -16.25
C GLY A 91 20.06 -6.01 -15.55
N SER A 92 19.49 -6.69 -14.56
CA SER A 92 20.19 -7.78 -13.85
C SER A 92 20.37 -9.01 -14.74
N VAL A 93 19.39 -9.32 -15.59
CA VAL A 93 19.50 -10.43 -16.56
C VAL A 93 20.58 -10.14 -17.58
N ARG A 94 20.61 -8.93 -18.15
CA ARG A 94 21.65 -8.52 -19.11
C ARG A 94 23.05 -8.52 -18.49
N ALA A 95 23.19 -8.05 -17.25
CA ALA A 95 24.48 -8.08 -16.57
C ALA A 95 24.99 -9.50 -16.37
N GLU A 96 24.13 -10.47 -16.08
CA GLU A 96 24.51 -11.89 -16.03
C GLU A 96 24.90 -12.44 -17.41
N ASP A 97 24.15 -12.09 -18.46
CA ASP A 97 24.45 -12.51 -19.83
C ASP A 97 25.82 -12.00 -20.27
N GLU A 98 26.16 -10.75 -19.99
CA GLU A 98 27.44 -10.14 -20.28
C GLU A 98 28.58 -10.81 -19.49
N ALA A 99 28.38 -11.05 -18.20
CA ALA A 99 29.37 -11.74 -17.36
C ALA A 99 29.59 -13.19 -17.82
N ALA A 100 28.52 -13.89 -18.15
CA ALA A 100 28.59 -15.26 -18.64
C ALA A 100 29.33 -15.35 -19.96
N ALA A 101 29.12 -14.39 -20.88
CA ALA A 101 29.84 -14.30 -22.15
C ALA A 101 31.32 -14.02 -21.92
N ALA A 102 31.68 -13.10 -21.01
CA ALA A 102 33.11 -12.81 -20.69
C ALA A 102 33.82 -14.01 -20.07
N GLU A 103 33.10 -14.84 -19.29
CA GLU A 103 33.63 -16.05 -18.65
C GLU A 103 33.51 -17.31 -19.55
N ASN A 104 32.97 -17.18 -20.76
CA ASN A 104 32.70 -18.28 -21.69
C ASN A 104 31.89 -19.44 -21.07
N ARG A 105 30.87 -19.11 -20.30
CA ARG A 105 29.91 -20.04 -19.65
C ARG A 105 28.47 -19.76 -20.04
N ALA A 106 27.59 -20.70 -19.81
CA ALA A 106 26.15 -20.45 -19.93
C ALA A 106 25.66 -19.47 -18.85
N PRO A 107 24.74 -18.54 -19.20
CA PRO A 107 24.15 -17.64 -18.23
C PRO A 107 23.31 -18.40 -17.19
N ARG A 108 23.32 -17.93 -15.94
CA ARG A 108 22.55 -18.48 -14.85
C ARG A 108 21.21 -17.76 -14.75
N ARG A 109 20.18 -18.44 -14.28
CA ARG A 109 18.89 -17.79 -14.00
C ARG A 109 19.06 -16.80 -12.84
N VAL A 110 18.79 -15.53 -13.11
CA VAL A 110 18.77 -14.48 -12.11
C VAL A 110 17.37 -14.43 -11.49
N VAL A 111 17.30 -14.44 -10.15
CA VAL A 111 16.06 -14.29 -9.39
C VAL A 111 16.30 -13.21 -8.36
N SER A 112 15.46 -12.15 -8.34
CA SER A 112 15.56 -11.11 -7.32
C SER A 112 15.05 -11.60 -5.96
N GLU A 113 15.55 -11.00 -4.87
CA GLU A 113 15.18 -11.40 -3.49
C GLU A 113 13.67 -11.36 -3.26
N GLU A 114 12.98 -10.34 -3.76
CA GLU A 114 11.53 -10.22 -3.61
C GLU A 114 10.76 -11.31 -4.37
N ILE A 115 11.29 -11.76 -5.50
CA ILE A 115 10.71 -12.88 -6.25
C ILE A 115 11.01 -14.22 -5.58
N VAL A 116 12.15 -14.35 -4.90
CA VAL A 116 12.41 -15.54 -4.05
C VAL A 116 11.35 -15.64 -2.94
N LYS A 117 11.02 -14.52 -2.27
CA LYS A 117 9.95 -14.47 -1.26
C LYS A 117 8.59 -14.85 -1.85
N LEU A 118 8.29 -14.37 -3.06
CA LEU A 118 7.07 -14.71 -3.78
C LEU A 118 6.98 -16.21 -4.08
N TYR A 119 8.08 -16.86 -4.44
CA TYR A 119 8.11 -18.30 -4.71
C TYR A 119 7.98 -19.17 -3.45
N ALA A 120 8.29 -18.60 -2.29
CA ALA A 120 8.22 -19.27 -0.99
C ALA A 120 6.86 -19.10 -0.28
N SER A 121 5.93 -18.29 -0.81
CA SER A 121 4.64 -17.91 -0.21
C SER A 121 3.42 -18.77 -0.66
#